data_fa4e004262d0055e5a8495bf9f78cca0
#
_entry.id   fa4e004262d0055e5a8495bf9f78cca0
#
_cell.length_a   1.000
_cell.length_b   1.000
_cell.length_c   1.000
_cell.angle_alpha   90.00
_cell.angle_beta   90.00
_cell.angle_gamma   90.00
#
_symmetry.space_group_name_H-M   'P 1'
#
loop_
_entity.id
_entity.type
_entity.pdbx_description
1 polymer ?
#
loop_
_entity_poly.entity_id
_entity_poly.type
_entity_poly.pdbx_seq_one_letter_code
_entity_poly.pdbx_strand_id
1 'polypeptide(L)'
;MLLATTQVEDVDRFMEVFSTSAAEKRKRHGSKGAFVFRDPSESDRVWGIFDWDEQGWQSFVSDPDVRPILATAGVKGKLQAAELVGSFDA
;
A
#
# COMPACT_ATOMS: atom_id res chain seq x y z
N MET A 1 -5.43 10.60 -4.84
CA MET A 1 -4.05 10.18 -4.52
C MET A 1 -3.91 9.95 -3.04
N LEU A 2 -3.27 8.86 -2.67
CA LEU A 2 -3.10 8.47 -1.26
C LEU A 2 -1.63 8.22 -0.95
N LEU A 3 -1.24 8.56 0.27
CA LEU A 3 0.02 8.14 0.87
C LEU A 3 -0.30 7.11 1.95
N ALA A 4 0.33 5.93 1.89
CA ALA A 4 0.11 4.90 2.89
C ALA A 4 1.44 4.42 3.47
N THR A 5 1.41 3.96 4.71
CA THR A 5 2.58 3.41 5.37
C THR A 5 2.20 2.22 6.25
N THR A 6 3.13 1.30 6.38
CA THR A 6 3.01 0.17 7.30
C THR A 6 4.39 -0.41 7.60
N GLN A 7 4.44 -1.29 8.58
CA GLN A 7 5.64 -2.07 8.88
C GLN A 7 5.50 -3.47 8.29
N VAL A 8 6.61 -4.02 7.83
CA VAL A 8 6.65 -5.35 7.21
C VAL A 8 7.78 -6.18 7.82
N GLU A 9 7.64 -7.50 7.78
CA GLU A 9 8.67 -8.40 8.31
C GLU A 9 9.92 -8.45 7.43
N ASP A 10 9.72 -8.36 6.11
CA ASP A 10 10.78 -8.48 5.11
C ASP A 10 10.39 -7.66 3.89
N VAL A 11 11.19 -6.65 3.56
CA VAL A 11 10.87 -5.74 2.47
C VAL A 11 10.87 -6.44 1.11
N ASP A 12 11.80 -7.36 0.89
CA ASP A 12 11.90 -8.07 -0.40
C ASP A 12 10.68 -8.96 -0.63
N ARG A 13 10.25 -9.69 0.41
CA ARG A 13 9.02 -10.50 0.33
C ARG A 13 7.80 -9.61 0.13
N PHE A 14 7.73 -8.50 0.85
CA PHE A 14 6.65 -7.53 0.67
C PHE A 14 6.57 -7.06 -0.78
N MET A 15 7.69 -6.67 -1.38
CA MET A 15 7.73 -6.18 -2.76
C MET A 15 7.30 -7.25 -3.75
N GLU A 16 7.69 -8.50 -3.51
CA GLU A 16 7.28 -9.61 -4.38
C GLU A 16 5.76 -9.79 -4.39
N VAL A 17 5.14 -9.82 -3.22
CA VAL A 17 3.68 -9.97 -3.10
C VAL A 17 2.97 -8.70 -3.59
N PHE A 18 3.51 -7.53 -3.26
CA PHE A 18 2.96 -6.24 -3.66
C PHE A 18 2.86 -6.11 -5.18
N SER A 19 3.87 -6.59 -5.89
CA SER A 19 3.94 -6.49 -7.35
C SER A 19 3.19 -7.59 -8.10
N THR A 20 2.70 -8.60 -7.39
CA THR A 20 2.00 -9.75 -8.01
C THR A 20 0.55 -9.85 -7.54
N SER A 21 0.26 -10.71 -6.56
CA SER A 21 -1.12 -10.94 -6.12
C SER A 21 -1.81 -9.71 -5.56
N ALA A 22 -1.08 -8.86 -4.85
CA ALA A 22 -1.63 -7.62 -4.31
C ALA A 22 -1.92 -6.61 -5.42
N ALA A 23 -1.11 -6.60 -6.47
CA ALA A 23 -1.31 -5.69 -7.60
C ALA A 23 -2.63 -5.96 -8.32
N GLU A 24 -2.97 -7.23 -8.51
CA GLU A 24 -4.24 -7.61 -9.12
C GLU A 24 -5.42 -7.12 -8.30
N LYS A 25 -5.36 -7.26 -6.99
CA LYS A 25 -6.42 -6.80 -6.10
C LYS A 25 -6.53 -5.29 -6.10
N ARG A 26 -5.40 -4.57 -6.06
CA ARG A 26 -5.42 -3.10 -6.17
C ARG A 26 -6.09 -2.64 -7.47
N LYS A 27 -5.76 -3.29 -8.57
CA LYS A 27 -6.32 -2.97 -9.87
C LYS A 27 -7.84 -3.17 -9.89
N ARG A 28 -8.33 -4.25 -9.29
CA ARG A 28 -9.77 -4.53 -9.19
C ARG A 28 -10.51 -3.45 -8.40
N HIS A 29 -9.85 -2.85 -7.43
CA HIS A 29 -10.42 -1.78 -6.61
C HIS A 29 -10.13 -0.38 -7.15
N GLY A 30 -9.63 -0.27 -8.37
CA GLY A 30 -9.52 1.00 -9.07
C GLY A 30 -8.19 1.71 -8.96
N SER A 31 -7.16 1.09 -8.37
CA SER A 31 -5.83 1.68 -8.34
C SER A 31 -5.23 1.71 -9.74
N LYS A 32 -4.62 2.85 -10.08
CA LYS A 32 -4.01 3.06 -11.40
C LYS A 32 -2.50 2.98 -11.38
N GLY A 33 -1.90 2.95 -10.20
CA GLY A 33 -0.46 2.86 -10.07
C GLY A 33 0.01 3.14 -8.66
N ALA A 34 1.26 2.83 -8.40
CA ALA A 34 1.85 3.02 -7.07
C ALA A 34 3.36 3.18 -7.16
N PHE A 35 3.90 3.94 -6.21
CA PHE A 35 5.33 4.01 -5.96
C PHE A 35 5.57 3.59 -4.52
N VAL A 36 6.59 2.78 -4.27
CA VAL A 36 6.92 2.32 -2.93
C VAL A 36 8.31 2.83 -2.55
N PHE A 37 8.42 3.30 -1.32
CA PHE A 37 9.65 3.86 -0.76
C PHE A 37 10.00 3.11 0.51
N ARG A 38 11.30 2.95 0.75
CA ARG A 38 11.81 2.46 2.02
C ARG A 38 12.03 3.64 2.95
N ASP A 39 11.63 3.50 4.22
CA ASP A 39 11.89 4.53 5.21
C ASP A 39 13.40 4.63 5.47
N PRO A 40 13.97 5.85 5.54
CA PRO A 40 15.42 6.01 5.73
C PRO A 40 15.89 5.66 7.14
N SER A 41 14.99 5.65 8.12
CA SER A 41 15.34 5.45 9.54
C SER A 41 14.86 4.10 10.08
N GLU A 42 13.70 3.63 9.62
CA GLU A 42 13.10 2.36 10.07
C GLU A 42 13.20 1.34 8.94
N SER A 43 14.08 0.35 9.09
CA SER A 43 14.36 -0.63 8.04
C SER A 43 13.17 -1.53 7.71
N ASP A 44 12.19 -1.63 8.61
CA ASP A 44 10.99 -2.45 8.44
C ASP A 44 9.76 -1.63 8.01
N ARG A 45 9.91 -0.33 7.75
CA ARG A 45 8.81 0.53 7.33
C ARG A 45 8.88 0.84 5.83
N VAL A 46 7.74 0.75 5.18
CA VAL A 46 7.58 1.14 3.78
C VAL A 46 6.51 2.21 3.65
N TRP A 47 6.66 3.02 2.62
CA TRP A 47 5.72 4.07 2.25
C TRP A 47 5.27 3.84 0.83
N GLY A 48 4.01 4.11 0.55
CA GLY A 48 3.47 4.00 -0.79
C GLY A 48 2.71 5.24 -1.20
N ILE A 49 2.91 5.68 -2.42
CA ILE A 49 2.08 6.72 -3.03
C ILE A 49 1.24 6.03 -4.09
N PHE A 50 -0.09 6.18 -4.00
CA PHE A 50 -1.03 5.46 -4.86
C PHE A 50 -1.87 6.44 -5.67
N ASP A 51 -1.96 6.20 -6.96
CA ASP A 51 -2.95 6.85 -7.82
C ASP A 51 -4.28 6.14 -7.62
N TRP A 52 -5.00 6.56 -6.58
CA TRP A 52 -6.18 5.87 -6.07
C TRP A 52 -7.03 6.84 -5.28
N ASP A 53 -8.35 6.67 -5.28
CA ASP A 53 -9.21 7.44 -4.40
C ASP A 53 -9.43 6.71 -3.07
N GLU A 54 -9.97 7.44 -2.10
CA GLU A 54 -10.21 6.88 -0.77
C GLU A 54 -11.22 5.74 -0.80
N GLN A 55 -12.23 5.85 -1.64
CA GLN A 55 -13.27 4.82 -1.75
C GLN A 55 -12.69 3.50 -2.24
N GLY A 56 -11.84 3.54 -3.25
CA GLY A 56 -11.14 2.35 -3.74
C GLY A 56 -10.21 1.75 -2.67
N TRP A 57 -9.49 2.59 -1.95
CA TRP A 57 -8.66 2.16 -0.84
C TRP A 57 -9.48 1.47 0.25
N GLN A 58 -10.60 2.07 0.66
CA GLN A 58 -11.47 1.48 1.68
C GLN A 58 -12.06 0.14 1.23
N SER A 59 -12.47 0.03 -0.03
CA SER A 59 -12.92 -1.23 -0.60
C SER A 59 -11.84 -2.31 -0.54
N PHE A 60 -10.60 -1.93 -0.87
CA PHE A 60 -9.46 -2.84 -0.86
C PHE A 60 -9.17 -3.35 0.55
N VAL A 61 -9.04 -2.46 1.52
CA VAL A 61 -8.70 -2.87 2.89
C VAL A 61 -9.83 -3.62 3.59
N SER A 62 -11.05 -3.50 3.09
CA SER A 62 -12.23 -4.20 3.60
C SER A 62 -12.48 -5.53 2.91
N ASP A 63 -11.79 -5.80 1.80
CA ASP A 63 -11.97 -7.03 1.03
C ASP A 63 -11.41 -8.22 1.81
N PRO A 64 -12.24 -9.24 2.15
CA PRO A 64 -11.78 -10.39 2.89
C PRO A 64 -10.71 -11.21 2.15
N ASP A 65 -10.64 -11.10 0.82
CA ASP A 65 -9.63 -11.79 0.02
C ASP A 65 -8.27 -11.08 0.08
N VAL A 66 -8.22 -9.84 0.55
CA VAL A 66 -6.97 -9.06 0.67
C VAL A 66 -6.23 -9.41 1.96
N ARG A 67 -6.92 -9.74 3.04
CA ARG A 67 -6.29 -10.05 4.32
C ARG A 67 -5.21 -11.13 4.23
N PRO A 68 -5.48 -12.31 3.62
CA PRO A 68 -4.44 -13.32 3.51
C PRO A 68 -3.27 -12.88 2.63
N ILE A 69 -3.51 -12.02 1.65
CA ILE A 69 -2.45 -11.46 0.80
C ILE A 69 -1.53 -10.55 1.62
N LEU A 70 -2.10 -9.70 2.47
CA LEU A 70 -1.31 -8.84 3.36
C LEU A 70 -0.50 -9.65 4.35
N ALA A 71 -1.07 -10.72 4.89
CA ALA A 71 -0.37 -11.63 5.78
C ALA A 71 0.81 -12.31 5.07
N THR A 72 0.61 -12.78 3.85
CA THR A 72 1.67 -13.38 3.03
C THR A 72 2.77 -12.37 2.72
N ALA A 73 2.40 -11.11 2.51
CA ALA A 73 3.36 -10.03 2.28
C ALA A 73 4.15 -9.65 3.54
N GLY A 74 3.77 -10.16 4.70
CA GLY A 74 4.44 -9.88 5.95
C GLY A 74 4.09 -8.55 6.59
N VAL A 75 2.92 -8.00 6.28
CA VAL A 75 2.45 -6.77 6.93
C VAL A 75 2.19 -7.07 8.40
N LYS A 76 2.82 -6.33 9.30
CA LYS A 76 2.76 -6.58 10.74
C LYS A 76 2.30 -5.38 11.55
N GLY A 77 1.84 -4.35 10.93
CA GLY A 77 1.37 -3.17 11.63
C GLY A 77 0.07 -2.67 11.04
N LYS A 78 -0.37 -1.53 11.55
CA LYS A 78 -1.51 -0.84 10.96
C LYS A 78 -1.15 -0.34 9.57
N LEU A 79 -2.08 -0.49 8.65
CA LEU A 79 -2.06 0.24 7.38
C LEU A 79 -2.65 1.62 7.65
N GLN A 80 -1.82 2.65 7.54
CA GLN A 80 -2.25 4.04 7.71
C GLN A 80 -2.23 4.73 6.36
N ALA A 81 -3.30 5.45 6.05
CA ALA A 81 -3.41 6.16 4.79
C ALA A 81 -3.79 7.61 5.03
N ALA A 82 -3.27 8.49 4.19
CA ALA A 82 -3.56 9.91 4.20
C ALA A 82 -3.94 10.37 2.80
N GLU A 83 -4.91 11.26 2.71
CA GLU A 83 -5.35 11.80 1.45
C GLU A 83 -4.51 13.01 1.02
N LEU A 84 -4.35 13.17 -0.27
CA LEU A 84 -3.78 14.39 -0.83
C LEU A 84 -4.74 15.55 -0.62
N VAL A 85 -4.26 16.63 0.00
CA VAL A 85 -5.08 17.83 0.24
C VAL A 85 -4.59 19.04 -0.55
N GLY A 86 -3.50 18.93 -1.27
CA GLY A 86 -2.99 20.02 -2.07
C GLY A 86 -1.87 19.62 -2.99
N SER A 87 -1.74 20.33 -4.09
CA SER A 87 -0.69 20.13 -5.08
C SER A 87 -0.19 21.50 -5.51
N PHE A 88 1.12 21.68 -5.54
CA PHE A 88 1.77 22.98 -5.74
C PHE A 88 2.92 22.84 -6.72
N ASP A 89 3.19 23.91 -7.46
CA ASP A 89 4.31 23.92 -8.42
C ASP A 89 5.68 24.00 -7.73
N ALA A 90 5.73 24.63 -6.59
CA ALA A 90 6.99 24.77 -5.85
C ALA A 90 6.75 25.08 -4.38
#